data_ebeebd57bf7fc1a002c4f628622007bf
#
_entry.id   ebeebd57bf7fc1a002c4f628622007bf
#
_cell.length_a   1.000
_cell.length_b   1.000
_cell.length_c   1.000
_cell.angle_alpha   90.00
_cell.angle_beta   90.00
_cell.angle_gamma   90.00
#
_symmetry.space_group_name_H-M   'P 1'
#
loop_
_entity.id
_entity.type
_entity.pdbx_description
1 polymer ?
#
loop_
_entity_poly.entity_id
_entity_poly.type
_entity_poly.pdbx_seq_one_letter_code
_entity_poly.pdbx_strand_id
1 'polypeptide(L)'
;YTTLIKGTPDFGGDYSSIVPMIPTGKGTSASHLTWSEDKFVEGEATIIELSGVNKKYHCPMARTVLLGKPDQKKIDTMKKTNEALQAGIDLVKAGNTADDVAQAFWKVLDKYGIEKTSRTGYSIGIGYPPDWGEHTLNISKGDMTVLQPNVTFHMIAVMQFGNWGVEA
;
A
#
# COMPACT_ATOMS: atom_id res chain seq x y z
N TYR A 1 10.88 -8.51 9.77
CA TYR A 1 11.03 -9.33 8.57
C TYR A 1 11.59 -10.71 8.89
N THR A 2 12.67 -10.80 9.66
CA THR A 2 13.24 -12.09 10.10
C THR A 2 12.18 -13.01 10.72
N THR A 3 11.32 -12.47 11.57
CA THR A 3 10.21 -13.21 12.18
C THR A 3 9.22 -13.75 11.13
N LEU A 4 8.89 -12.95 10.11
CA LEU A 4 8.00 -13.36 9.02
C LEU A 4 8.61 -14.51 8.21
N ILE A 5 9.90 -14.43 7.85
CA ILE A 5 10.59 -15.50 7.10
C ILE A 5 10.74 -16.76 7.98
N LYS A 6 11.06 -16.59 9.25
CA LYS A 6 11.21 -17.71 10.18
C LYS A 6 9.88 -18.44 10.44
N GLY A 7 8.78 -17.68 10.41
CA GLY A 7 7.43 -18.22 10.60
C GLY A 7 7.16 -18.73 12.01
N THR A 8 6.00 -19.33 12.11
CA THR A 8 5.52 -20.09 13.28
C THR A 8 5.16 -21.51 12.84
N PRO A 9 4.86 -22.43 13.77
CA PRO A 9 4.36 -23.77 13.39
C PRO A 9 3.11 -23.74 12.50
N ASP A 10 2.29 -22.70 12.63
CA ASP A 10 0.98 -22.63 11.98
C ASP A 10 0.99 -21.81 10.68
N PHE A 11 1.87 -20.81 10.56
CA PHE A 11 1.93 -19.99 9.36
C PHE A 11 3.26 -19.23 9.20
N GLY A 12 3.46 -18.67 7.99
CA GLY A 12 4.67 -17.95 7.62
C GLY A 12 5.79 -18.91 7.19
N GLY A 13 7.01 -18.47 7.35
CA GLY A 13 8.19 -19.30 7.08
C GLY A 13 8.59 -19.37 5.62
N ASP A 14 8.10 -18.45 4.77
CA ASP A 14 8.46 -18.39 3.36
C ASP A 14 9.04 -17.01 3.00
N TYR A 15 9.78 -16.95 1.90
CA TYR A 15 10.36 -15.69 1.42
C TYR A 15 9.34 -14.91 0.58
N SER A 16 9.41 -13.58 0.68
CA SER A 16 8.60 -12.66 -0.10
C SER A 16 9.14 -12.48 -1.51
N SER A 17 8.24 -12.31 -2.49
CA SER A 17 8.59 -12.02 -3.88
C SER A 17 9.28 -10.67 -4.05
N ILE A 18 8.96 -9.70 -3.20
CA ILE A 18 9.63 -8.40 -3.15
C ILE A 18 10.30 -8.28 -1.78
N VAL A 19 11.54 -7.80 -1.77
CA VAL A 19 12.27 -7.50 -0.53
C VAL A 19 11.58 -6.36 0.24
N PRO A 20 11.78 -6.25 1.56
CA PRO A 20 11.28 -5.10 2.31
C PRO A 20 11.71 -3.78 1.68
N MET A 21 10.75 -2.91 1.42
CA MET A 21 10.99 -1.58 0.89
C MET A 21 10.89 -0.58 2.04
N ILE A 22 11.97 0.17 2.28
CA ILE A 22 12.09 1.07 3.42
C ILE A 22 12.65 2.43 2.94
N PRO A 23 11.97 3.09 1.96
CA PRO A 23 12.40 4.42 1.56
C PRO A 23 12.20 5.42 2.70
N THR A 24 13.17 6.33 2.87
CA THR A 24 13.13 7.40 3.88
C THR A 24 13.32 8.77 3.24
N GLY A 25 12.84 9.81 3.90
CA GLY A 25 12.99 11.18 3.47
C GLY A 25 12.53 11.41 2.03
N LYS A 26 13.38 11.98 1.20
CA LYS A 26 13.10 12.21 -0.23
C LYS A 26 12.79 10.92 -0.99
N GLY A 27 13.35 9.80 -0.57
CA GLY A 27 13.08 8.49 -1.19
C GLY A 27 11.60 8.09 -1.14
N THR A 28 10.83 8.59 -0.19
CA THR A 28 9.39 8.30 -0.08
C THR A 28 8.54 8.89 -1.21
N SER A 29 9.11 9.80 -2.01
CA SER A 29 8.44 10.37 -3.19
C SER A 29 8.46 9.45 -4.42
N ALA A 30 9.10 8.29 -4.34
CA ALA A 30 9.16 7.31 -5.41
C ALA A 30 8.79 5.93 -4.86
N SER A 31 8.09 5.14 -5.67
CA SER A 31 7.75 3.76 -5.32
C SER A 31 8.90 2.81 -5.68
N HIS A 32 9.02 1.72 -4.92
CA HIS A 32 9.89 0.59 -5.21
C HIS A 32 11.39 0.94 -5.33
N LEU A 33 11.87 1.88 -4.52
CA LEU A 33 13.31 2.09 -4.38
C LEU A 33 13.95 0.89 -3.68
N THR A 34 14.97 0.32 -4.30
CA THR A 34 15.57 -0.94 -3.83
C THR A 34 16.59 -0.75 -2.72
N TRP A 35 17.43 0.28 -2.82
CA TRP A 35 18.50 0.52 -1.88
C TRP A 35 18.85 2.01 -1.78
N SER A 36 19.17 2.44 -0.58
CA SER A 36 19.69 3.77 -0.28
C SER A 36 20.58 3.69 0.96
N GLU A 37 21.59 4.54 1.04
CA GLU A 37 22.38 4.77 2.24
C GLU A 37 21.84 5.95 3.08
N ASP A 38 20.63 6.42 2.74
CA ASP A 38 20.00 7.53 3.44
C ASP A 38 19.74 7.16 4.91
N LYS A 39 20.03 8.11 5.78
CA LYS A 39 19.77 7.97 7.20
C LYS A 39 18.35 8.40 7.54
N PHE A 40 17.80 7.81 8.58
CA PHE A 40 16.56 8.32 9.16
C PHE A 40 16.79 9.70 9.75
N VAL A 41 15.93 10.65 9.38
CA VAL A 41 16.02 12.04 9.82
C VAL A 41 14.74 12.41 10.57
N GLU A 42 14.91 13.14 11.70
CA GLU A 42 13.77 13.61 12.48
C GLU A 42 12.88 14.54 11.65
N GLY A 43 11.56 14.34 11.75
CA GLY A 43 10.54 15.07 10.98
C GLY A 43 10.30 14.53 9.58
N GLU A 44 11.12 13.60 9.08
CA GLU A 44 10.93 12.97 7.79
C GLU A 44 10.11 11.67 7.87
N ALA A 45 9.44 11.35 6.77
CA ALA A 45 8.70 10.12 6.63
C ALA A 45 9.62 8.95 6.26
N THR A 46 9.32 7.78 6.78
CA THR A 46 9.85 6.49 6.31
C THR A 46 8.65 5.59 6.01
N ILE A 47 8.58 5.07 4.82
CA ILE A 47 7.59 4.04 4.46
C ILE A 47 8.23 2.69 4.75
N ILE A 48 7.47 1.81 5.36
CA ILE A 48 7.86 0.41 5.57
C ILE A 48 6.81 -0.44 4.87
N GLU A 49 7.21 -1.05 3.76
CA GLU A 49 6.36 -2.00 3.04
C GLU A 49 7.06 -3.36 2.97
N LEU A 50 6.35 -4.38 3.42
CA LEU A 50 6.85 -5.75 3.45
C LEU A 50 5.67 -6.74 3.44
N SER A 51 5.93 -7.99 3.09
CA SER A 51 4.91 -9.03 3.06
C SER A 51 5.27 -10.20 3.97
N GLY A 52 4.26 -10.68 4.70
CA GLY A 52 4.27 -12.05 5.22
C GLY A 52 3.89 -13.02 4.11
N VAL A 53 4.48 -14.22 4.12
CA VAL A 53 4.24 -15.22 3.09
C VAL A 53 4.06 -16.60 3.71
N ASN A 54 3.01 -17.31 3.29
CA ASN A 54 2.78 -18.68 3.65
C ASN A 54 2.39 -19.48 2.42
N LYS A 55 3.16 -20.53 2.08
CA LYS A 55 2.94 -21.37 0.87
C LYS A 55 2.82 -20.52 -0.41
N LYS A 56 3.64 -19.46 -0.50
CA LYS A 56 3.65 -18.47 -1.57
C LYS A 56 2.44 -17.51 -1.61
N TYR A 57 1.46 -17.66 -0.73
CA TYR A 57 0.42 -16.65 -0.58
C TYR A 57 0.97 -15.45 0.18
N HIS A 58 0.87 -14.28 -0.44
CA HIS A 58 1.40 -13.02 0.07
C HIS A 58 0.34 -12.22 0.83
N CYS A 59 0.78 -11.55 1.90
CA CYS A 59 -0.01 -10.57 2.63
C CYS A 59 0.84 -9.30 2.83
N PRO A 60 0.98 -8.47 1.77
CA PRO A 60 1.73 -7.23 1.86
C PRO A 60 1.03 -6.20 2.73
N MET A 61 1.83 -5.38 3.40
CA MET A 61 1.37 -4.30 4.25
C MET A 61 2.36 -3.14 4.20
N ALA A 62 1.84 -1.93 4.07
CA ALA A 62 2.61 -0.69 4.14
C ALA A 62 2.23 0.15 5.36
N ARG A 63 3.20 0.82 5.94
CA ARG A 63 2.99 1.82 7.00
C ARG A 63 4.01 2.95 6.87
N THR A 64 3.52 4.17 7.05
CA THR A 64 4.39 5.34 7.20
C THR A 64 4.71 5.61 8.65
N VAL A 65 5.98 5.71 8.95
CA VAL A 65 6.51 6.09 10.27
C VAL A 65 7.12 7.48 10.17
N LEU A 66 6.85 8.32 11.15
CA LEU A 66 7.41 9.67 11.27
C LEU A 66 8.31 9.70 12.50
N LEU A 67 9.60 9.93 12.31
CA LEU A 67 10.56 9.99 13.40
C LEU A 67 10.49 11.35 14.12
N GLY A 68 10.49 11.34 15.45
CA GLY A 68 10.47 12.55 16.26
C GLY A 68 9.16 13.34 16.16
N LYS A 69 9.24 14.66 16.03
CA LYS A 69 8.07 15.55 15.91
C LYS A 69 7.74 15.80 14.44
N PRO A 70 6.70 15.16 13.91
CA PRO A 70 6.36 15.31 12.49
C PRO A 70 5.76 16.68 12.17
N ASP A 71 5.94 17.08 10.92
CA ASP A 71 5.24 18.21 10.33
C ASP A 71 3.72 17.97 10.31
N GLN A 72 2.94 18.95 10.74
CA GLN A 72 1.48 18.86 10.77
C GLN A 72 0.89 18.53 9.40
N LYS A 73 1.49 19.03 8.32
CA LYS A 73 1.08 18.73 6.94
C LYS A 73 1.14 17.24 6.63
N LYS A 74 2.20 16.54 7.09
CA LYS A 74 2.34 15.08 6.89
C LYS A 74 1.28 14.32 7.68
N ILE A 75 1.02 14.72 8.92
CA ILE A 75 -0.04 14.14 9.76
C ILE A 75 -1.41 14.30 9.10
N ASP A 76 -1.73 15.51 8.64
CA ASP A 76 -3.02 15.80 8.02
C ASP A 76 -3.19 15.05 6.70
N THR A 77 -2.11 14.92 5.93
CA THR A 77 -2.12 14.10 4.71
C THR A 77 -2.40 12.64 5.02
N MET A 78 -1.74 12.06 6.03
CA MET A 78 -2.02 10.67 6.46
C MET A 78 -3.48 10.47 6.88
N LYS A 79 -4.05 11.41 7.64
CA LYS A 79 -5.48 11.34 8.03
C LYS A 79 -6.40 11.32 6.81
N LYS A 80 -6.16 12.20 5.84
CA LYS A 80 -6.93 12.28 4.59
C LYS A 80 -6.75 11.02 3.74
N THR A 81 -5.54 10.50 3.67
CA THR A 81 -5.22 9.24 2.97
C THR A 81 -5.96 8.06 3.61
N ASN A 82 -5.97 7.97 4.94
CA ASN A 82 -6.71 6.94 5.68
C ASN A 82 -8.23 7.08 5.49
N GLU A 83 -8.78 8.31 5.49
CA GLU A 83 -10.20 8.55 5.20
C GLU A 83 -10.56 8.05 3.80
N ALA A 84 -9.72 8.35 2.80
CA ALA A 84 -9.93 7.89 1.44
C ALA A 84 -9.83 6.36 1.33
N LEU A 85 -8.83 5.75 1.98
CA LEU A 85 -8.64 4.31 1.99
C LEU A 85 -9.86 3.61 2.63
N GLN A 86 -10.35 4.11 3.76
CA GLN A 86 -11.52 3.56 4.43
C GLN A 86 -12.77 3.65 3.56
N ALA A 87 -13.00 4.79 2.88
CA ALA A 87 -14.12 4.94 1.95
C ALA A 87 -14.09 3.92 0.81
N GLY A 88 -12.90 3.60 0.29
CA GLY A 88 -12.72 2.50 -0.66
C GLY A 88 -13.05 1.14 -0.04
N ILE A 89 -12.49 0.84 1.13
CA ILE A 89 -12.69 -0.43 1.85
C ILE A 89 -14.18 -0.68 2.14
N ASP A 90 -14.94 0.34 2.48
CA ASP A 90 -16.39 0.23 2.79
C ASP A 90 -17.20 -0.27 1.58
N LEU A 91 -16.69 -0.09 0.36
CA LEU A 91 -17.29 -0.59 -0.88
C LEU A 91 -16.73 -1.94 -1.36
N VAL A 92 -15.79 -2.51 -0.64
CA VAL A 92 -15.26 -3.85 -0.93
C VAL A 92 -16.32 -4.89 -0.56
N LYS A 93 -17.18 -5.21 -1.53
CA LYS A 93 -18.25 -6.19 -1.38
C LYS A 93 -18.41 -6.97 -2.67
N ALA A 94 -18.70 -8.26 -2.57
CA ALA A 94 -19.05 -9.06 -3.74
C ALA A 94 -20.22 -8.43 -4.50
N GLY A 95 -20.09 -8.33 -5.81
CA GLY A 95 -21.06 -7.69 -6.70
C GLY A 95 -20.74 -6.22 -7.04
N ASN A 96 -19.97 -5.51 -6.24
CA ASN A 96 -19.41 -4.21 -6.64
C ASN A 96 -18.27 -4.41 -7.64
N THR A 97 -17.95 -3.37 -8.39
CA THR A 97 -16.80 -3.37 -9.31
C THR A 97 -15.56 -2.80 -8.64
N ALA A 98 -14.39 -3.06 -9.20
CA ALA A 98 -13.14 -2.42 -8.79
C ALA A 98 -13.21 -0.89 -8.99
N ASP A 99 -13.94 -0.43 -10.02
CA ASP A 99 -14.22 1.00 -10.24
C ASP A 99 -15.06 1.61 -9.11
N ASP A 100 -16.08 0.93 -8.61
CA ASP A 100 -16.89 1.44 -7.48
C ASP A 100 -16.03 1.73 -6.25
N VAL A 101 -15.12 0.82 -5.92
CA VAL A 101 -14.15 0.96 -4.83
C VAL A 101 -13.21 2.13 -5.11
N ALA A 102 -12.69 2.20 -6.33
CA ALA A 102 -11.81 3.27 -6.76
C ALA A 102 -12.49 4.64 -6.70
N GLN A 103 -13.71 4.77 -7.22
CA GLN A 103 -14.45 6.04 -7.20
C GLN A 103 -14.70 6.55 -5.78
N ALA A 104 -15.02 5.65 -4.83
CA ALA A 104 -15.19 6.04 -3.44
C ALA A 104 -13.91 6.62 -2.84
N PHE A 105 -12.77 5.99 -3.10
CA PHE A 105 -11.47 6.46 -2.68
C PHE A 105 -11.14 7.84 -3.27
N TRP A 106 -11.24 7.99 -4.60
CA TRP A 106 -10.92 9.26 -5.27
C TRP A 106 -11.87 10.40 -4.89
N LYS A 107 -13.16 10.13 -4.65
CA LYS A 107 -14.11 11.14 -4.20
C LYS A 107 -13.66 11.84 -2.90
N VAL A 108 -13.03 11.12 -1.99
CA VAL A 108 -12.47 11.70 -0.77
C VAL A 108 -11.23 12.54 -1.09
N LEU A 109 -10.35 12.06 -1.95
CA LEU A 109 -9.17 12.84 -2.36
C LEU A 109 -9.56 14.14 -3.07
N ASP A 110 -10.54 14.08 -3.97
CA ASP A 110 -11.06 15.25 -4.71
C ASP A 110 -11.60 16.32 -3.74
N LYS A 111 -12.30 15.92 -2.67
CA LYS A 111 -12.74 16.81 -1.58
C LYS A 111 -11.60 17.62 -0.97
N TYR A 112 -10.39 17.03 -0.93
CA TYR A 112 -9.20 17.65 -0.37
C TYR A 112 -8.26 18.27 -1.42
N GLY A 113 -8.62 18.23 -2.70
CA GLY A 113 -7.77 18.70 -3.80
C GLY A 113 -6.46 17.92 -3.91
N ILE A 114 -6.48 16.62 -3.59
CA ILE A 114 -5.30 15.76 -3.64
C ILE A 114 -5.37 14.91 -4.91
N GLU A 115 -4.37 15.06 -5.76
CA GLU A 115 -4.25 14.26 -6.97
C GLU A 115 -3.50 12.95 -6.72
N LYS A 116 -4.01 11.88 -7.32
CA LYS A 116 -3.37 10.55 -7.35
C LYS A 116 -3.70 9.90 -8.69
N THR A 117 -2.67 9.47 -9.40
CA THR A 117 -2.81 8.86 -10.74
C THR A 117 -2.66 7.34 -10.71
N SER A 118 -1.94 6.79 -9.73
CA SER A 118 -1.72 5.35 -9.60
C SER A 118 -2.93 4.65 -8.97
N ARG A 119 -3.12 3.37 -9.29
CA ARG A 119 -4.12 2.50 -8.64
C ARG A 119 -4.03 2.56 -7.12
N THR A 120 -5.12 2.23 -6.42
CA THR A 120 -5.16 2.16 -4.95
C THR A 120 -5.28 0.73 -4.41
N GLY A 121 -5.11 -0.27 -5.26
CA GLY A 121 -5.08 -1.66 -4.87
C GLY A 121 -4.95 -2.58 -6.09
N TYR A 122 -4.72 -3.85 -5.82
CA TYR A 122 -4.59 -4.89 -6.83
C TYR A 122 -4.74 -6.27 -6.19
N SER A 123 -5.11 -7.26 -6.99
CA SER A 123 -5.24 -8.66 -6.54
C SER A 123 -3.92 -9.24 -6.08
N ILE A 124 -3.98 -9.98 -4.98
CA ILE A 124 -2.83 -10.70 -4.40
C ILE A 124 -3.20 -12.17 -4.19
N GLY A 125 -2.18 -13.00 -4.12
CA GLY A 125 -2.33 -14.43 -3.87
C GLY A 125 -0.98 -15.13 -3.91
N ILE A 126 -0.85 -16.15 -4.75
CA ILE A 126 0.42 -16.84 -4.99
C ILE A 126 1.32 -15.92 -5.82
N GLY A 127 2.49 -15.59 -5.28
CA GLY A 127 3.46 -14.73 -5.95
C GLY A 127 4.86 -15.32 -5.94
N TYR A 128 5.63 -14.97 -6.96
CA TYR A 128 7.06 -15.27 -7.09
C TYR A 128 7.81 -14.03 -7.55
N PRO A 129 9.10 -13.89 -7.24
CA PRO A 129 9.86 -12.76 -7.74
C PRO A 129 9.69 -12.56 -9.25
N PRO A 130 9.55 -11.35 -9.71
CA PRO A 130 9.84 -10.07 -9.02
C PRO A 130 8.61 -9.39 -8.40
N ASP A 131 7.41 -9.98 -8.41
CA ASP A 131 6.18 -9.31 -7.97
C ASP A 131 5.31 -10.26 -7.12
N TRP A 132 4.49 -9.69 -6.25
CA TRP A 132 3.47 -10.41 -5.49
C TRP A 132 2.03 -10.15 -5.97
N GLY A 133 1.84 -9.27 -6.95
CA GLY A 133 0.54 -9.03 -7.56
C GLY A 133 0.15 -10.14 -8.53
N GLU A 134 -1.12 -10.51 -8.55
CA GLU A 134 -1.64 -11.52 -9.48
C GLU A 134 -2.04 -10.95 -10.85
N HIS A 135 -2.12 -9.63 -10.99
CA HIS A 135 -2.50 -8.91 -12.22
C HIS A 135 -3.89 -9.28 -12.78
N THR A 136 -4.79 -9.79 -11.94
CA THR A 136 -6.15 -10.20 -12.34
C THR A 136 -7.18 -9.10 -12.22
N LEU A 137 -6.96 -8.13 -11.31
CA LEU A 137 -7.75 -6.91 -11.19
C LEU A 137 -6.91 -5.76 -10.60
N ASN A 138 -7.33 -4.52 -10.89
CA ASN A 138 -6.77 -3.32 -10.27
C ASN A 138 -7.88 -2.49 -9.65
N ILE A 139 -7.67 -2.01 -8.43
CA ILE A 139 -8.57 -1.01 -7.84
C ILE A 139 -8.17 0.35 -8.41
N SER A 140 -8.75 0.66 -9.56
CA SER A 140 -8.49 1.88 -10.33
C SER A 140 -9.74 2.34 -11.08
N LYS A 141 -9.82 3.64 -11.38
CA LYS A 141 -10.92 4.18 -12.17
C LYS A 141 -10.99 3.48 -13.52
N GLY A 142 -12.17 3.01 -13.91
CA GLY A 142 -12.44 2.34 -15.18
C GLY A 142 -12.24 0.81 -15.17
N ASP A 143 -11.75 0.22 -14.09
CA ASP A 143 -11.71 -1.25 -13.98
C ASP A 143 -13.07 -1.79 -13.55
N MET A 144 -13.84 -2.30 -14.53
CA MET A 144 -15.19 -2.81 -14.34
C MET A 144 -15.23 -4.27 -13.86
N THR A 145 -14.09 -4.84 -13.44
CA THR A 145 -14.04 -6.20 -12.89
C THR A 145 -14.93 -6.31 -11.66
N VAL A 146 -15.89 -7.22 -11.70
CA VAL A 146 -16.80 -7.46 -10.59
C VAL A 146 -16.10 -8.26 -9.49
N LEU A 147 -16.12 -7.75 -8.27
CA LEU A 147 -15.54 -8.40 -7.10
C LEU A 147 -16.32 -9.68 -6.78
N GLN A 148 -15.63 -10.80 -6.78
CA GLN A 148 -16.18 -12.10 -6.43
C GLN A 148 -16.00 -12.38 -4.93
N PRO A 149 -16.83 -13.25 -4.33
CA PRO A 149 -16.56 -13.73 -2.97
C PRO A 149 -15.18 -14.38 -2.87
N ASN A 150 -14.49 -14.17 -1.76
CA ASN A 150 -13.16 -14.74 -1.44
C ASN A 150 -11.99 -14.25 -2.32
N VAL A 151 -12.18 -13.18 -3.11
CA VAL A 151 -11.06 -12.49 -3.74
C VAL A 151 -10.26 -11.74 -2.67
N THR A 152 -8.94 -11.85 -2.75
CA THR A 152 -8.01 -11.11 -1.90
C THR A 152 -7.27 -10.06 -2.71
N PHE A 153 -7.06 -8.90 -2.11
CA PHE A 153 -6.29 -7.83 -2.74
C PHE A 153 -5.59 -6.96 -1.71
N HIS A 154 -4.52 -6.35 -2.13
CA HIS A 154 -3.79 -5.35 -1.38
C HIS A 154 -4.42 -3.99 -1.66
N MET A 155 -5.07 -3.40 -0.65
CA MET A 155 -5.50 -2.00 -0.70
C MET A 155 -4.33 -1.14 -0.21
N ILE A 156 -3.86 -0.24 -1.05
CA ILE A 156 -2.66 0.55 -0.78
C ILE A 156 -2.82 1.98 -1.27
N ALA A 157 -2.68 2.92 -0.36
CA ALA A 157 -2.83 4.33 -0.65
C ALA A 157 -1.46 5.03 -0.61
N VAL A 158 -0.72 4.93 -1.72
CA VAL A 158 0.55 5.66 -1.92
C VAL A 158 0.24 7.08 -2.36
N MET A 159 0.68 8.06 -1.59
CA MET A 159 0.55 9.48 -1.89
C MET A 159 1.95 10.11 -2.01
N GLN A 160 2.25 10.72 -3.15
CA GLN A 160 3.57 11.27 -3.47
C GLN A 160 3.47 12.77 -3.76
N PHE A 161 4.35 13.56 -3.15
CA PHE A 161 4.35 15.02 -3.20
C PHE A 161 5.78 15.53 -3.43
N GLY A 162 6.13 15.81 -4.66
CA GLY A 162 7.44 16.40 -5.00
C GLY A 162 8.64 15.65 -4.41
N ASN A 163 9.00 15.94 -3.17
CA ASN A 163 10.16 15.37 -2.49
C ASN A 163 9.84 14.55 -1.22
N TRP A 164 8.59 14.18 -1.02
CA TRP A 164 8.16 13.31 0.09
C TRP A 164 6.90 12.53 -0.29
N GLY A 165 6.61 11.47 0.44
CA GLY A 165 5.41 10.67 0.28
C GLY A 165 4.96 10.04 1.58
N VAL A 166 3.75 9.51 1.56
CA VAL A 166 3.17 8.69 2.63
C VAL A 166 2.42 7.52 2.02
N GLU A 167 2.30 6.45 2.78
CA GLU A 167 1.63 5.24 2.37
C GLU A 167 0.86 4.61 3.53
N ALA A 168 -0.36 4.12 3.27
CA ALA A 168 -1.25 3.48 4.23
C ALA A 168 -1.86 2.20 3.67
#